data_f135ce9ab9b8e1679c0f306fcaf7b193
#
_entry.id   f135ce9ab9b8e1679c0f306fcaf7b193
#
_cell.length_a   1.000
_cell.length_b   1.000
_cell.length_c   1.000
_cell.angle_alpha   90.00
_cell.angle_beta   90.00
_cell.angle_gamma   90.00
#
_symmetry.space_group_name_H-M   'P 1'
#
loop_
_entity.id
_entity.type
_entity.pdbx_description
1 polymer ?
#
loop_
_entity_poly.entity_id
_entity_poly.type
_entity_poly.pdbx_seq_one_letter_code
_entity_poly.pdbx_strand_id
1 'polypeptide(L)'
;MKFATVSMASAVLLVSAMLSGCGKSWNTFRHDAERTGNQRERSALSNPSKIAGLKVVWTFSPAGAAGFFSSPIVHDHKVYIGNGNGFFYALNEKTGAVLWQYPSGTPLTSTFTCNPSSFGIASSAVFARVKGKEAVIFGAPDRASGAHLGDGHLIALDAENGALLWESPAVARVTGSGFNDLHEQIGYSAPLVLHERVYIGIGDHCDNPIQNGRMVAVHLDDGTIDTAFKYVSTSTRGGGIWDSPTAWEDVFVTTGNTASGNPSQPAVNHGLSMLRLNKDSGAVIWQHQPVPYALDDDPDWAAGAVVMDTSCGRLVTSQQKDGWTWSVDAHSGNVRWAFPTGPWATSGFTTADGTVHGDTDYKRPGAAWGDVYVATVGGLDTTTNLNAGYRQLHALNVCAPENRRVRWIKDVPATSGFATYPLGPPTITHGIVYVGTVEGHLLVIADPQVVPAAGWRCSDPNVPTPICAILGTLGSVVRLVPDPTVLNDIALPGATGIFGEPVLVGDRVMVADVGGKVFMLDTN
;
A
#
# COMPACT_ATOMS: atom_id res chain seq x y z
N MET A 1 48.05 26.14 -41.56
CA MET A 1 46.64 25.82 -41.33
C MET A 1 46.51 24.33 -41.00
N LYS A 2 46.33 23.96 -39.73
CA LYS A 2 46.06 22.60 -39.32
C LYS A 2 44.67 22.61 -38.67
N PHE A 3 43.74 21.92 -39.30
CA PHE A 3 42.38 21.72 -38.75
C PHE A 3 42.45 20.65 -37.67
N ALA A 4 42.04 21.00 -36.49
CA ALA A 4 41.81 20.05 -35.38
C ALA A 4 40.42 19.49 -35.53
N THR A 5 40.32 18.19 -35.71
CA THR A 5 39.10 17.40 -35.66
C THR A 5 38.69 17.18 -34.21
N VAL A 6 37.53 17.75 -33.81
CA VAL A 6 36.90 17.50 -32.54
C VAL A 6 36.11 16.21 -32.68
N SER A 7 36.52 15.17 -31.97
CA SER A 7 35.78 13.92 -31.83
C SER A 7 34.63 14.10 -30.82
N MET A 8 33.40 14.09 -31.30
CA MET A 8 32.23 13.95 -30.45
C MET A 8 32.13 12.49 -29.96
N ALA A 9 32.45 12.29 -28.71
CA ALA A 9 32.12 11.05 -28.03
C ALA A 9 30.60 11.05 -27.76
N SER A 10 29.86 10.26 -28.53
CA SER A 10 28.44 9.96 -28.27
C SER A 10 28.34 9.13 -27.01
N ALA A 11 27.88 9.74 -25.93
CA ALA A 11 27.43 9.01 -24.75
C ALA A 11 26.15 8.24 -25.13
N VAL A 12 26.31 6.94 -25.34
CA VAL A 12 25.17 6.01 -25.45
C VAL A 12 24.57 5.88 -24.05
N LEU A 13 23.47 6.59 -23.80
CA LEU A 13 22.59 6.24 -22.68
C LEU A 13 22.04 4.85 -22.95
N LEU A 14 22.59 3.87 -22.26
CA LEU A 14 21.94 2.57 -22.08
C LEU A 14 20.74 2.80 -21.16
N VAL A 15 19.61 3.21 -21.76
CA VAL A 15 18.31 2.99 -21.18
C VAL A 15 18.14 1.47 -21.19
N SER A 16 18.28 0.84 -20.04
CA SER A 16 17.80 -0.52 -19.82
C SER A 16 16.28 -0.49 -20.00
N ALA A 17 15.84 -0.67 -21.24
CA ALA A 17 14.48 -1.04 -21.53
C ALA A 17 14.26 -2.39 -20.83
N MET A 18 13.68 -2.35 -19.62
CA MET A 18 12.99 -3.51 -19.10
C MET A 18 11.98 -3.87 -20.19
N LEU A 19 12.16 -5.02 -20.78
CA LEU A 19 11.20 -5.65 -21.67
C LEU A 19 9.92 -5.81 -20.84
N SER A 20 9.05 -4.82 -20.92
CA SER A 20 7.67 -4.93 -20.47
C SER A 20 7.05 -6.02 -21.33
N GLY A 21 7.03 -7.23 -20.82
CA GLY A 21 6.21 -8.29 -21.39
C GLY A 21 4.78 -7.76 -21.43
N CYS A 22 4.18 -7.72 -22.62
CA CYS A 22 2.83 -7.23 -22.86
C CYS A 22 1.85 -7.69 -21.79
N GLY A 23 1.31 -6.78 -20.95
CA GLY A 23 0.06 -6.86 -20.18
C GLY A 23 -0.15 -8.03 -19.22
N LYS A 24 0.85 -8.86 -19.01
CA LYS A 24 0.71 -10.15 -18.34
C LYS A 24 1.55 -10.29 -17.05
N SER A 25 1.99 -9.18 -16.49
CA SER A 25 2.79 -9.22 -15.28
C SER A 25 2.35 -8.14 -14.28
N TRP A 26 2.51 -8.48 -13.00
CA TRP A 26 2.35 -7.61 -11.84
C TRP A 26 3.52 -7.89 -10.90
N ASN A 27 4.66 -7.26 -11.17
CA ASN A 27 5.96 -7.69 -10.66
C ASN A 27 6.28 -7.23 -9.24
N THR A 28 5.46 -6.38 -8.67
CA THR A 28 5.66 -5.82 -7.31
C THR A 28 4.35 -5.37 -6.72
N PHE A 29 4.31 -5.20 -5.40
CA PHE A 29 3.19 -4.57 -4.70
C PHE A 29 2.83 -3.24 -5.35
N ARG A 30 1.55 -2.99 -5.60
CA ARG A 30 1.00 -1.80 -6.26
C ARG A 30 1.49 -1.60 -7.70
N HIS A 31 1.85 -2.67 -8.41
CA HIS A 31 2.19 -2.72 -9.83
C HIS A 31 3.58 -2.18 -10.21
N ASP A 32 4.01 -1.06 -9.68
CA ASP A 32 5.25 -0.35 -10.05
C ASP A 32 6.01 0.17 -8.82
N ALA A 33 7.20 0.73 -9.04
CA ALA A 33 8.02 1.29 -7.98
C ALA A 33 7.41 2.56 -7.37
N GLU A 34 6.62 3.30 -8.12
CA GLU A 34 5.85 4.45 -7.68
C GLU A 34 4.60 4.08 -6.88
N ARG A 35 4.29 2.78 -6.77
CA ARG A 35 3.14 2.22 -6.02
C ARG A 35 1.79 2.77 -6.51
N THR A 36 1.65 3.01 -7.81
CA THR A 36 0.45 3.63 -8.37
C THR A 36 -0.80 2.75 -8.32
N GLY A 37 -0.66 1.42 -8.25
CA GLY A 37 -1.77 0.49 -8.36
C GLY A 37 -2.52 0.61 -9.69
N ASN A 38 -1.82 1.02 -10.76
CA ASN A 38 -2.41 1.33 -12.05
C ASN A 38 -1.97 0.35 -13.13
N GLN A 39 -2.88 -0.48 -13.60
CA GLN A 39 -2.65 -1.28 -14.80
C GLN A 39 -2.88 -0.41 -16.04
N ARG A 40 -1.79 -0.04 -16.70
CA ARG A 40 -1.80 0.91 -17.84
C ARG A 40 -2.18 0.24 -19.16
N GLU A 41 -2.12 -1.07 -19.25
CA GLU A 41 -2.43 -1.80 -20.45
C GLU A 41 -3.92 -2.08 -20.58
N ARG A 42 -4.43 -2.00 -21.80
CA ARG A 42 -5.84 -2.30 -22.09
C ARG A 42 -6.07 -3.81 -22.11
N SER A 43 -7.14 -4.23 -21.46
CA SER A 43 -7.60 -5.61 -21.41
C SER A 43 -9.13 -5.64 -21.32
N ALA A 44 -9.73 -6.82 -21.18
CA ALA A 44 -11.15 -6.94 -20.90
C ALA A 44 -11.53 -6.22 -19.58
N LEU A 45 -10.61 -6.13 -18.62
CA LEU A 45 -10.80 -5.44 -17.33
C LEU A 45 -10.90 -3.91 -17.47
N SER A 46 -10.43 -3.34 -18.59
CA SER A 46 -10.60 -1.91 -18.91
C SER A 46 -11.85 -1.64 -19.77
N ASN A 47 -12.68 -2.66 -20.01
CA ASN A 47 -13.90 -2.55 -20.81
C ASN A 47 -15.15 -2.80 -19.94
N PRO A 48 -15.97 -1.76 -19.66
CA PRO A 48 -17.15 -1.88 -18.81
C PRO A 48 -18.11 -3.02 -19.21
N SER A 49 -18.29 -3.27 -20.51
CA SER A 49 -19.22 -4.31 -21.00
C SER A 49 -18.75 -5.74 -20.70
N LYS A 50 -17.47 -5.95 -20.38
CA LYS A 50 -16.90 -7.26 -20.03
C LYS A 50 -16.94 -7.56 -18.54
N ILE A 51 -17.01 -6.51 -17.71
CA ILE A 51 -16.96 -6.64 -16.25
C ILE A 51 -18.12 -7.46 -15.68
N ALA A 52 -19.30 -7.37 -16.25
CA ALA A 52 -20.45 -8.16 -15.82
C ALA A 52 -20.23 -9.69 -15.96
N GLY A 53 -19.32 -10.11 -16.83
CA GLY A 53 -18.94 -11.52 -17.02
C GLY A 53 -17.90 -12.03 -16.04
N LEU A 54 -17.33 -11.16 -15.21
CA LEU A 54 -16.25 -11.52 -14.28
C LEU A 54 -16.76 -12.52 -13.24
N LYS A 55 -16.11 -13.69 -13.16
CA LYS A 55 -16.50 -14.79 -12.28
C LYS A 55 -15.28 -15.53 -11.76
N VAL A 56 -15.38 -16.14 -10.58
CA VAL A 56 -14.32 -17.00 -10.00
C VAL A 56 -14.12 -18.22 -10.89
N VAL A 57 -12.87 -18.44 -11.32
CA VAL A 57 -12.48 -19.60 -12.15
C VAL A 57 -11.70 -20.63 -11.36
N TRP A 58 -10.97 -20.24 -10.32
CA TRP A 58 -10.38 -21.15 -9.34
C TRP A 58 -10.20 -20.45 -7.99
N THR A 59 -10.08 -21.29 -6.95
CA THR A 59 -9.76 -20.87 -5.58
C THR A 59 -8.64 -21.75 -5.05
N PHE A 60 -7.61 -21.13 -4.47
CA PHE A 60 -6.54 -21.80 -3.74
C PHE A 60 -6.74 -21.57 -2.24
N SER A 61 -6.67 -22.65 -1.45
CA SER A 61 -6.75 -22.60 0.02
C SER A 61 -5.82 -23.69 0.57
N PRO A 62 -4.63 -23.32 1.09
CA PRO A 62 -3.71 -24.30 1.65
C PRO A 62 -4.23 -24.89 2.96
N ALA A 63 -3.81 -26.13 3.27
CA ALA A 63 -4.12 -26.76 4.54
C ALA A 63 -3.53 -25.97 5.72
N GLY A 64 -4.30 -25.80 6.80
CA GLY A 64 -3.89 -24.98 7.94
C GLY A 64 -3.76 -23.49 7.58
N ALA A 65 -4.56 -23.03 6.62
CA ALA A 65 -4.53 -21.67 6.15
C ALA A 65 -4.71 -20.68 7.30
N ALA A 66 -3.77 -19.75 7.40
CA ALA A 66 -3.94 -18.47 8.07
C ALA A 66 -4.18 -17.39 6.99
N GLY A 67 -4.52 -16.17 7.40
CA GLY A 67 -4.83 -15.10 6.46
C GLY A 67 -3.73 -14.79 5.45
N PHE A 68 -4.12 -14.40 4.26
CA PHE A 68 -3.24 -13.75 3.31
C PHE A 68 -3.28 -12.23 3.55
N PHE A 69 -2.20 -11.71 4.13
CA PHE A 69 -2.02 -10.28 4.36
C PHE A 69 -1.14 -9.62 3.29
N SER A 70 -0.41 -10.43 2.52
CA SER A 70 0.34 -9.98 1.35
C SER A 70 -0.56 -9.92 0.12
N SER A 71 -0.21 -9.03 -0.80
CA SER A 71 -0.76 -9.05 -2.16
C SER A 71 0.00 -10.05 -3.03
N PRO A 72 -0.66 -10.80 -3.90
CA PRO A 72 0.04 -11.63 -4.87
C PRO A 72 0.80 -10.78 -5.88
N ILE A 73 1.89 -11.32 -6.41
CA ILE A 73 2.53 -10.82 -7.64
C ILE A 73 2.42 -11.88 -8.73
N VAL A 74 2.48 -11.46 -9.99
CA VAL A 74 2.35 -12.36 -11.13
C VAL A 74 3.45 -12.08 -12.14
N HIS A 75 4.18 -13.12 -12.49
CA HIS A 75 5.21 -13.06 -13.53
C HIS A 75 5.25 -14.39 -14.29
N ASP A 76 5.34 -14.32 -15.61
CA ASP A 76 5.45 -15.48 -16.50
C ASP A 76 4.49 -16.63 -16.14
N HIS A 77 3.18 -16.32 -16.06
CA HIS A 77 2.12 -17.27 -15.73
C HIS A 77 2.24 -17.99 -14.38
N LYS A 78 3.01 -17.44 -13.46
CA LYS A 78 3.15 -17.88 -12.07
C LYS A 78 2.69 -16.80 -11.13
N VAL A 79 2.00 -17.22 -10.09
CA VAL A 79 1.53 -16.36 -8.99
C VAL A 79 2.40 -16.63 -7.78
N TYR A 80 2.90 -15.59 -7.14
CA TYR A 80 3.72 -15.71 -5.94
C TYR A 80 3.07 -14.97 -4.78
N ILE A 81 2.92 -15.66 -3.64
CA ILE A 81 2.23 -15.09 -2.48
C ILE A 81 2.70 -15.72 -1.16
N GLY A 82 2.91 -14.88 -0.15
CA GLY A 82 3.15 -15.29 1.23
C GLY A 82 1.86 -15.48 2.01
N ASN A 83 1.86 -16.37 3.01
CA ASN A 83 0.71 -16.66 3.86
C ASN A 83 1.05 -16.50 5.34
N GLY A 84 0.08 -16.12 6.16
CA GLY A 84 0.21 -15.99 7.61
C GLY A 84 0.57 -17.29 8.34
N ASN A 85 0.43 -18.44 7.68
CA ASN A 85 0.91 -19.72 8.20
C ASN A 85 2.43 -19.94 8.02
N GLY A 86 3.16 -18.96 7.44
CA GLY A 86 4.60 -18.99 7.30
C GLY A 86 5.13 -19.73 6.07
N PHE A 87 4.28 -19.93 5.06
CA PHE A 87 4.70 -20.47 3.77
C PHE A 87 4.56 -19.44 2.65
N PHE A 88 5.48 -19.51 1.71
CA PHE A 88 5.45 -18.77 0.46
C PHE A 88 5.17 -19.72 -0.69
N TYR A 89 4.22 -19.39 -1.55
CA TYR A 89 3.73 -20.27 -2.61
C TYR A 89 4.02 -19.68 -3.99
N ALA A 90 4.36 -20.54 -4.94
CA ALA A 90 4.19 -20.29 -6.35
C ALA A 90 3.05 -21.15 -6.89
N LEU A 91 2.10 -20.52 -7.56
CA LEU A 91 0.94 -21.18 -8.13
C LEU A 91 0.93 -21.01 -9.65
N ASN A 92 0.38 -21.98 -10.35
CA ASN A 92 0.08 -21.83 -11.77
C ASN A 92 -1.06 -20.83 -11.94
N GLU A 93 -0.85 -19.74 -12.68
CA GLU A 93 -1.83 -18.67 -12.90
C GLU A 93 -3.15 -19.18 -13.48
N LYS A 94 -3.11 -20.18 -14.38
CA LYS A 94 -4.29 -20.70 -15.07
C LYS A 94 -5.14 -21.64 -14.22
N THR A 95 -4.51 -22.40 -13.32
CA THR A 95 -5.18 -23.52 -12.62
C THR A 95 -5.23 -23.37 -11.10
N GLY A 96 -4.44 -22.45 -10.51
CA GLY A 96 -4.27 -22.34 -9.07
C GLY A 96 -3.47 -23.47 -8.43
N ALA A 97 -2.94 -24.42 -9.23
CA ALA A 97 -2.14 -25.53 -8.71
C ALA A 97 -0.81 -25.04 -8.15
N VAL A 98 -0.39 -25.59 -7.01
CA VAL A 98 0.93 -25.30 -6.41
C VAL A 98 2.02 -25.84 -7.31
N LEU A 99 2.93 -24.97 -7.73
CA LEU A 99 4.14 -25.32 -8.46
C LEU A 99 5.27 -25.68 -7.49
N TRP A 100 5.44 -24.84 -6.47
CA TRP A 100 6.35 -25.06 -5.36
C TRP A 100 5.92 -24.25 -4.14
N GLN A 101 6.43 -24.61 -2.96
CA GLN A 101 6.30 -23.83 -1.72
C GLN A 101 7.64 -23.73 -1.00
N TYR A 102 7.82 -22.66 -0.26
CA TYR A 102 8.97 -22.41 0.58
C TYR A 102 8.53 -21.96 2.00
N PRO A 103 9.16 -22.45 3.08
CA PRO A 103 10.09 -23.58 3.09
C PRO A 103 9.38 -24.91 2.79
N SER A 104 10.14 -25.95 2.47
CA SER A 104 9.60 -27.31 2.26
C SER A 104 9.25 -28.05 3.57
N GLY A 105 9.65 -27.47 4.71
CA GLY A 105 9.51 -28.07 6.05
C GLY A 105 8.80 -27.15 7.03
N THR A 106 9.44 -26.83 8.15
CA THR A 106 8.88 -25.97 9.22
C THR A 106 8.59 -24.56 8.71
N PRO A 107 7.38 -24.03 8.96
CA PRO A 107 7.00 -22.69 8.52
C PRO A 107 7.84 -21.58 9.18
N LEU A 108 7.89 -20.42 8.51
CA LEU A 108 8.55 -19.21 9.00
C LEU A 108 7.52 -18.37 9.76
N THR A 109 7.61 -18.33 11.07
CA THR A 109 6.65 -17.59 11.90
C THR A 109 7.35 -16.85 13.03
N SER A 110 6.89 -15.65 13.30
CA SER A 110 7.24 -14.88 14.51
C SER A 110 6.10 -14.92 15.51
N THR A 111 6.41 -14.61 16.76
CA THR A 111 5.44 -14.54 17.86
C THR A 111 5.39 -13.11 18.39
N PHE A 112 4.19 -12.65 18.72
CA PHE A 112 3.93 -11.29 19.17
C PHE A 112 3.18 -11.24 20.48
N THR A 113 3.20 -10.07 21.11
CA THR A 113 2.45 -9.78 22.34
C THR A 113 1.04 -9.27 22.08
N CYS A 114 0.68 -8.99 20.80
CA CYS A 114 -0.63 -8.50 20.41
C CYS A 114 -1.33 -9.45 19.43
N ASN A 115 -2.55 -9.13 19.04
CA ASN A 115 -3.36 -9.93 18.13
C ASN A 115 -3.16 -9.48 16.65
N PRO A 116 -2.81 -10.40 15.73
CA PRO A 116 -2.58 -11.83 15.95
C PRO A 116 -1.28 -12.11 16.69
N SER A 117 -1.29 -13.07 17.60
CA SER A 117 -0.12 -13.43 18.42
C SER A 117 0.96 -14.23 17.66
N SER A 118 0.73 -14.54 16.42
CA SER A 118 1.68 -15.21 15.52
C SER A 118 1.44 -14.73 14.09
N PHE A 119 2.52 -14.47 13.40
CA PHE A 119 2.48 -13.94 12.03
C PHE A 119 3.51 -14.68 11.18
N GLY A 120 3.10 -15.08 9.98
CA GLY A 120 3.99 -15.66 8.99
C GLY A 120 4.50 -14.63 7.99
N ILE A 121 4.28 -14.88 6.71
CA ILE A 121 4.77 -14.04 5.63
C ILE A 121 3.66 -13.08 5.19
N ALA A 122 3.73 -11.81 5.64
CA ALA A 122 2.80 -10.76 5.29
C ALA A 122 3.36 -9.77 4.26
N SER A 123 4.66 -9.74 4.07
CA SER A 123 5.33 -8.93 3.06
C SER A 123 4.94 -9.41 1.65
N SER A 124 4.42 -8.52 0.83
CA SER A 124 4.23 -8.82 -0.60
C SER A 124 5.59 -8.92 -1.29
N ALA A 125 5.71 -9.77 -2.30
CA ALA A 125 6.99 -9.97 -2.96
C ALA A 125 7.28 -8.90 -4.04
N VAL A 126 8.53 -8.88 -4.49
CA VAL A 126 8.97 -8.21 -5.70
C VAL A 126 9.71 -9.21 -6.61
N PHE A 127 9.42 -9.14 -7.90
CA PHE A 127 10.18 -9.89 -8.92
C PHE A 127 11.42 -9.09 -9.32
N ALA A 128 12.56 -9.77 -9.40
CA ALA A 128 13.84 -9.19 -9.80
C ALA A 128 14.74 -10.21 -10.50
N ARG A 129 15.93 -9.76 -10.93
CA ARG A 129 17.00 -10.65 -11.42
C ARG A 129 18.18 -10.62 -10.46
N VAL A 130 18.49 -11.75 -9.86
CA VAL A 130 19.60 -11.96 -8.94
C VAL A 130 20.70 -12.76 -9.68
N LYS A 131 21.85 -12.14 -9.92
CA LYS A 131 22.95 -12.76 -10.70
C LYS A 131 22.48 -13.37 -12.02
N GLY A 132 21.55 -12.69 -12.70
CA GLY A 132 21.01 -13.12 -13.99
C GLY A 132 19.88 -14.15 -13.92
N LYS A 133 19.55 -14.70 -12.75
CA LYS A 133 18.40 -15.59 -12.53
C LYS A 133 17.16 -14.80 -12.19
N GLU A 134 16.02 -15.26 -12.67
CA GLU A 134 14.73 -14.74 -12.25
C GLU A 134 14.45 -15.11 -10.80
N ALA A 135 14.07 -14.14 -9.99
CA ALA A 135 13.92 -14.29 -8.56
C ALA A 135 12.69 -13.58 -8.02
N VAL A 136 12.14 -14.10 -6.94
CA VAL A 136 11.14 -13.44 -6.09
C VAL A 136 11.76 -13.14 -4.74
N ILE A 137 11.63 -11.88 -4.29
CA ILE A 137 12.22 -11.39 -3.05
C ILE A 137 11.09 -10.91 -2.14
N PHE A 138 11.09 -11.33 -0.88
CA PHE A 138 10.08 -10.95 0.11
C PHE A 138 10.69 -10.89 1.51
N GLY A 139 10.00 -10.21 2.42
CA GLY A 139 10.32 -10.20 3.83
C GLY A 139 9.64 -11.35 4.57
N ALA A 140 10.35 -12.01 5.45
CA ALA A 140 9.80 -13.07 6.29
C ALA A 140 10.47 -13.09 7.66
N PRO A 141 9.79 -13.56 8.72
CA PRO A 141 10.48 -13.93 9.96
C PRO A 141 11.31 -15.20 9.73
N ASP A 142 12.33 -15.39 10.55
CA ASP A 142 12.91 -16.71 10.71
C ASP A 142 12.01 -17.60 11.62
N ARG A 143 12.53 -18.77 12.02
CA ARG A 143 11.73 -19.70 12.84
C ARG A 143 11.77 -19.30 14.31
N ALA A 144 10.63 -18.90 14.84
CA ALA A 144 10.47 -18.80 16.28
C ALA A 144 10.70 -20.17 16.94
N SER A 145 11.56 -20.25 17.98
CA SER A 145 11.83 -21.47 18.74
C SER A 145 12.25 -21.16 20.17
N GLY A 146 11.53 -21.72 21.14
CA GLY A 146 11.81 -21.45 22.56
C GLY A 146 11.63 -19.97 22.92
N ALA A 147 12.71 -19.32 23.36
CA ALA A 147 12.71 -17.88 23.67
C ALA A 147 12.97 -16.98 22.44
N HIS A 148 13.33 -17.55 21.29
CA HIS A 148 13.54 -16.84 20.04
C HIS A 148 12.20 -16.57 19.37
N LEU A 149 11.86 -15.29 19.18
CA LEU A 149 10.53 -14.86 18.72
C LEU A 149 10.45 -14.68 17.21
N GLY A 150 11.55 -14.88 16.50
CA GLY A 150 11.66 -14.80 15.04
C GLY A 150 12.18 -13.44 14.55
N ASP A 151 13.47 -13.38 14.18
CA ASP A 151 14.06 -12.22 13.52
C ASP A 151 13.52 -12.08 12.08
N GLY A 152 13.52 -10.86 11.56
CA GLY A 152 13.08 -10.60 10.17
C GLY A 152 14.23 -10.62 9.18
N HIS A 153 14.02 -11.30 8.05
CA HIS A 153 14.98 -11.46 6.95
C HIS A 153 14.36 -11.09 5.61
N LEU A 154 15.19 -10.68 4.67
CA LEU A 154 14.84 -10.70 3.25
C LEU A 154 15.30 -12.02 2.66
N ILE A 155 14.43 -12.65 1.86
CA ILE A 155 14.68 -13.97 1.24
C ILE A 155 14.49 -13.80 -0.27
N ALA A 156 15.48 -14.26 -1.05
CA ALA A 156 15.39 -14.38 -2.50
C ALA A 156 15.34 -15.85 -2.91
N LEU A 157 14.31 -16.21 -3.66
CA LEU A 157 14.12 -17.53 -4.22
C LEU A 157 14.19 -17.49 -5.74
N ASP A 158 14.73 -18.54 -6.33
CA ASP A 158 14.62 -18.81 -7.76
C ASP A 158 13.14 -18.91 -8.15
N ALA A 159 12.67 -18.04 -9.04
CA ALA A 159 11.27 -17.95 -9.41
C ALA A 159 10.73 -19.21 -10.08
N GLU A 160 11.61 -20.01 -10.72
CA GLU A 160 11.20 -21.22 -11.43
C GLU A 160 10.89 -22.38 -10.48
N ASN A 161 11.74 -22.59 -9.45
CA ASN A 161 11.69 -23.81 -8.65
C ASN A 161 11.69 -23.60 -7.13
N GLY A 162 11.70 -22.35 -6.64
CA GLY A 162 11.67 -22.01 -5.22
C GLY A 162 12.98 -22.28 -4.47
N ALA A 163 14.09 -22.57 -5.17
CA ALA A 163 15.37 -22.75 -4.52
C ALA A 163 15.89 -21.44 -3.91
N LEU A 164 16.44 -21.52 -2.70
CA LEU A 164 17.05 -20.38 -2.03
C LEU A 164 18.25 -19.85 -2.82
N LEU A 165 18.21 -18.58 -3.21
CA LEU A 165 19.34 -17.89 -3.84
C LEU A 165 20.19 -17.19 -2.77
N TRP A 166 19.54 -16.48 -1.88
CA TRP A 166 20.14 -15.90 -0.68
C TRP A 166 19.08 -15.57 0.38
N GLU A 167 19.54 -15.52 1.62
CA GLU A 167 18.83 -14.99 2.78
C GLU A 167 19.73 -13.92 3.41
N SER A 168 19.17 -12.74 3.71
CA SER A 168 19.94 -11.66 4.30
C SER A 168 20.30 -11.97 5.76
N PRO A 169 21.32 -11.33 6.34
CA PRO A 169 21.41 -11.21 7.79
C PRO A 169 20.10 -10.62 8.35
N ALA A 170 19.84 -10.80 9.65
CA ALA A 170 18.66 -10.23 10.29
C ALA A 170 18.59 -8.71 10.06
N VAL A 171 17.55 -8.26 9.35
CA VAL A 171 17.26 -6.84 9.11
C VAL A 171 16.36 -6.26 10.20
N ALA A 172 15.54 -7.09 10.83
CA ALA A 172 14.71 -6.78 11.98
C ALA A 172 15.02 -7.77 13.10
N ARG A 173 15.09 -7.32 14.35
CA ARG A 173 15.54 -8.14 15.50
C ARG A 173 14.51 -8.19 16.59
N VAL A 174 14.35 -9.37 17.18
CA VAL A 174 13.54 -9.60 18.36
C VAL A 174 14.39 -10.23 19.46
N THR A 175 14.67 -9.48 20.55
CA THR A 175 15.57 -9.96 21.62
C THR A 175 14.84 -10.54 22.83
N GLY A 176 13.52 -10.33 22.95
CA GLY A 176 12.71 -10.84 24.05
C GLY A 176 11.31 -10.26 24.01
N SER A 177 10.55 -10.42 25.10
CA SER A 177 9.18 -9.93 25.25
C SER A 177 9.03 -8.77 26.24
N GLY A 178 10.12 -8.28 26.82
CA GLY A 178 10.12 -7.18 27.79
C GLY A 178 10.10 -5.80 27.12
N PHE A 179 9.65 -4.79 27.85
CA PHE A 179 9.58 -3.40 27.36
C PHE A 179 10.91 -2.86 26.80
N ASN A 180 12.05 -3.32 27.33
CA ASN A 180 13.38 -2.89 26.89
C ASN A 180 13.98 -3.78 25.80
N ASP A 181 13.30 -4.84 25.40
CA ASP A 181 13.74 -5.71 24.34
C ASP A 181 13.45 -5.09 22.96
N LEU A 182 14.14 -5.59 21.93
CA LEU A 182 13.82 -5.25 20.54
C LEU A 182 12.64 -6.10 20.08
N HIS A 183 11.69 -5.45 19.44
CA HIS A 183 10.51 -6.07 18.83
C HIS A 183 10.36 -5.59 17.37
N GLU A 184 11.50 -5.46 16.70
CA GLU A 184 11.52 -5.00 15.31
C GLU A 184 10.92 -6.02 14.36
N GLN A 185 10.20 -5.55 13.35
CA GLN A 185 9.54 -6.40 12.35
C GLN A 185 9.52 -5.76 10.97
N ILE A 186 9.47 -6.61 9.95
CA ILE A 186 9.18 -6.19 8.58
C ILE A 186 7.69 -5.85 8.42
N GLY A 187 6.81 -6.56 9.12
CA GLY A 187 5.36 -6.35 9.07
C GLY A 187 4.82 -6.51 7.64
N TYR A 188 4.05 -5.52 7.20
CA TYR A 188 3.42 -5.49 5.87
C TYR A 188 4.30 -4.87 4.79
N SER A 189 5.48 -4.37 5.13
CA SER A 189 6.37 -3.71 4.18
C SER A 189 6.76 -4.65 3.04
N ALA A 190 6.44 -4.27 1.80
CA ALA A 190 6.89 -4.96 0.60
C ALA A 190 8.26 -4.43 0.17
N PRO A 191 9.20 -5.30 -0.24
CA PRO A 191 10.50 -4.86 -0.72
C PRO A 191 10.38 -3.95 -1.95
N LEU A 192 11.27 -2.98 -2.03
CA LEU A 192 11.46 -2.12 -3.19
C LEU A 192 12.81 -2.40 -3.81
N VAL A 193 12.84 -2.84 -5.06
CA VAL A 193 14.08 -2.94 -5.83
C VAL A 193 14.33 -1.64 -6.58
N LEU A 194 15.45 -1.01 -6.28
CA LEU A 194 15.90 0.19 -6.98
C LEU A 194 17.40 0.06 -7.28
N HIS A 195 17.74 0.00 -8.58
CA HIS A 195 19.08 -0.33 -9.03
C HIS A 195 19.57 -1.68 -8.49
N GLU A 196 20.71 -1.72 -7.82
CA GLU A 196 21.34 -2.93 -7.28
C GLU A 196 21.03 -3.17 -5.79
N ARG A 197 19.98 -2.54 -5.28
CA ARG A 197 19.56 -2.59 -3.89
C ARG A 197 18.12 -3.03 -3.71
N VAL A 198 17.86 -3.68 -2.59
CA VAL A 198 16.53 -3.99 -2.09
C VAL A 198 16.32 -3.24 -0.79
N TYR A 199 15.30 -2.39 -0.74
CA TYR A 199 14.94 -1.58 0.43
C TYR A 199 13.75 -2.20 1.12
N ILE A 200 13.75 -2.17 2.46
CA ILE A 200 12.65 -2.67 3.29
C ILE A 200 12.47 -1.78 4.51
N GLY A 201 11.21 -1.47 4.83
CA GLY A 201 10.83 -0.78 6.05
C GLY A 201 10.79 -1.73 7.25
N ILE A 202 11.24 -1.22 8.41
CA ILE A 202 11.23 -1.91 9.68
C ILE A 202 10.45 -1.07 10.68
N GLY A 203 9.50 -1.68 11.34
CA GLY A 203 8.70 -1.10 12.40
C GLY A 203 8.53 -2.08 13.55
N ASP A 204 7.41 -2.00 14.20
CA ASP A 204 6.92 -2.97 15.16
C ASP A 204 5.51 -3.42 14.77
N HIS A 205 4.95 -4.34 15.52
CA HIS A 205 3.57 -4.74 15.38
C HIS A 205 2.77 -4.20 16.56
N CYS A 206 1.82 -3.30 16.28
CA CYS A 206 0.90 -2.71 17.24
C CYS A 206 1.51 -1.81 18.34
N ASP A 207 2.62 -1.16 18.08
CA ASP A 207 3.25 -0.16 18.99
C ASP A 207 3.49 -0.66 20.42
N ASN A 208 3.59 -1.98 20.65
CA ASN A 208 3.71 -2.56 21.99
C ASN A 208 4.83 -3.61 22.14
N PRO A 209 6.02 -3.22 22.60
CA PRO A 209 6.45 -1.84 22.81
C PRO A 209 6.83 -1.16 21.50
N ILE A 210 6.50 0.11 21.36
CA ILE A 210 6.85 0.91 20.18
C ILE A 210 8.37 0.90 19.94
N GLN A 211 8.80 0.69 18.70
CA GLN A 211 10.20 0.58 18.30
C GLN A 211 10.62 1.73 17.38
N ASN A 212 11.94 1.91 17.25
CA ASN A 212 12.47 2.85 16.27
C ASN A 212 12.27 2.31 14.86
N GLY A 213 11.60 3.10 14.03
CA GLY A 213 11.51 2.80 12.62
C GLY A 213 12.87 2.87 11.94
N ARG A 214 13.14 1.92 11.08
CA ARG A 214 14.36 1.88 10.26
C ARG A 214 14.01 1.59 8.81
N MET A 215 14.82 2.13 7.91
CA MET A 215 14.88 1.66 6.54
C MET A 215 16.20 0.93 6.36
N VAL A 216 16.15 -0.29 5.85
CA VAL A 216 17.32 -1.12 5.57
C VAL A 216 17.45 -1.31 4.07
N ALA A 217 18.67 -1.24 3.55
CA ALA A 217 19.01 -1.63 2.20
C ALA A 217 19.93 -2.86 2.23
N VAL A 218 19.69 -3.81 1.32
CA VAL A 218 20.60 -4.93 1.08
C VAL A 218 21.01 -4.95 -0.38
N HIS A 219 22.18 -5.54 -0.68
CA HIS A 219 22.61 -5.73 -2.06
C HIS A 219 21.72 -6.78 -2.75
N LEU A 220 21.25 -6.47 -3.96
CA LEU A 220 20.33 -7.33 -4.71
C LEU A 220 20.93 -8.70 -5.02
N ASP A 221 22.22 -8.77 -5.30
CA ASP A 221 22.88 -9.98 -5.76
C ASP A 221 23.15 -11.02 -4.68
N ASP A 222 23.32 -10.60 -3.41
CA ASP A 222 23.73 -11.53 -2.35
C ASP A 222 23.01 -11.33 -1.01
N GLY A 223 22.13 -10.34 -0.90
CA GLY A 223 21.37 -10.08 0.31
C GLY A 223 22.18 -9.47 1.48
N THR A 224 23.46 -9.14 1.28
CA THR A 224 24.27 -8.49 2.33
C THR A 224 23.79 -7.08 2.62
N ILE A 225 23.79 -6.69 3.91
CA ILE A 225 23.34 -5.36 4.33
C ILE A 225 24.28 -4.29 3.76
N ASP A 226 23.71 -3.30 3.07
CA ASP A 226 24.46 -2.12 2.61
C ASP A 226 24.67 -1.15 3.79
N THR A 227 25.87 -1.15 4.34
CA THR A 227 26.22 -0.31 5.49
C THR A 227 26.41 1.16 5.14
N ALA A 228 26.44 1.53 3.86
CA ALA A 228 26.49 2.92 3.41
C ALA A 228 25.12 3.58 3.55
N PHE A 229 24.03 2.81 3.39
CA PHE A 229 22.67 3.29 3.59
C PHE A 229 22.29 3.18 5.08
N LYS A 230 21.98 4.31 5.71
CA LYS A 230 21.62 4.35 7.14
C LYS A 230 20.45 5.30 7.36
N TYR A 231 19.34 4.75 7.80
CA TYR A 231 18.18 5.52 8.22
C TYR A 231 17.54 4.93 9.48
N VAL A 232 17.35 5.78 10.49
CA VAL A 232 16.58 5.52 11.70
C VAL A 232 15.66 6.72 11.94
N SER A 233 14.39 6.46 12.22
CA SER A 233 13.37 7.51 12.30
C SER A 233 13.55 8.44 13.49
N THR A 234 13.95 7.92 14.62
CA THR A 234 14.10 8.70 15.86
C THR A 234 15.29 8.21 16.71
N SER A 235 15.79 9.07 17.59
CA SER A 235 16.74 8.70 18.66
C SER A 235 16.03 8.17 19.92
N THR A 236 14.74 8.42 20.03
CA THR A 236 13.80 7.86 21.00
C THR A 236 12.97 6.77 20.31
N ARG A 237 12.00 6.15 20.98
CA ARG A 237 11.17 5.11 20.35
C ARG A 237 10.11 5.70 19.43
N GLY A 238 9.79 5.01 18.33
CA GLY A 238 8.71 5.33 17.42
C GLY A 238 9.12 5.58 15.97
N GLY A 239 8.16 5.96 15.16
CA GLY A 239 8.33 6.21 13.74
C GLY A 239 8.55 4.95 12.91
N GLY A 240 7.90 3.83 13.32
CA GLY A 240 7.96 2.55 12.60
C GLY A 240 7.67 2.72 11.11
N ILE A 241 8.46 2.06 10.24
CA ILE A 241 8.19 2.02 8.79
C ILE A 241 7.57 0.67 8.49
N TRP A 242 6.28 0.55 8.77
CA TRP A 242 5.53 -0.70 8.59
C TRP A 242 4.86 -0.80 7.23
N ASP A 243 4.77 0.29 6.48
CA ASP A 243 4.28 0.32 5.11
C ASP A 243 5.41 0.18 4.08
N SER A 244 5.04 0.05 2.81
CA SER A 244 5.97 -0.27 1.73
C SER A 244 6.67 0.98 1.20
N PRO A 245 8.00 0.96 1.05
CA PRO A 245 8.74 2.05 0.42
C PRO A 245 8.35 2.22 -1.05
N THR A 246 8.46 3.45 -1.52
CA THR A 246 8.16 3.88 -2.88
C THR A 246 9.38 4.57 -3.49
N ALA A 247 9.56 4.52 -4.80
CA ALA A 247 10.70 5.14 -5.45
C ALA A 247 10.36 6.06 -6.62
N TRP A 248 11.07 7.16 -6.67
CA TRP A 248 11.31 8.01 -7.83
C TRP A 248 12.60 8.80 -7.61
N GLU A 249 13.65 8.52 -8.35
CA GLU A 249 15.02 9.03 -8.15
C GLU A 249 15.63 8.63 -6.80
N ASP A 250 14.86 8.76 -5.73
CA ASP A 250 15.16 8.42 -4.34
C ASP A 250 14.05 7.55 -3.73
N VAL A 251 14.15 7.27 -2.42
CA VAL A 251 13.19 6.45 -1.69
C VAL A 251 12.25 7.35 -0.88
N PHE A 252 10.94 7.07 -0.96
CA PHE A 252 9.93 7.73 -0.15
C PHE A 252 9.32 6.74 0.84
N VAL A 253 9.10 7.19 2.06
CA VAL A 253 8.51 6.40 3.14
C VAL A 253 7.52 7.23 3.96
N THR A 254 6.62 6.55 4.63
CA THR A 254 5.76 7.08 5.68
C THR A 254 6.13 6.43 7.00
N THR A 255 5.98 7.15 8.10
CA THR A 255 6.41 6.69 9.42
C THR A 255 5.28 6.68 10.43
N GLY A 256 5.33 5.74 11.34
CA GLY A 256 4.35 5.49 12.37
C GLY A 256 4.45 6.42 13.58
N ASN A 257 3.72 6.04 14.63
CA ASN A 257 3.60 6.76 15.89
C ASN A 257 4.94 6.98 16.58
N THR A 258 4.96 7.93 17.52
CA THR A 258 6.10 8.19 18.42
C THR A 258 5.73 7.84 19.85
N ALA A 259 6.71 7.42 20.66
CA ALA A 259 6.49 6.98 22.04
C ALA A 259 6.04 8.09 23.00
N SER A 260 6.10 9.36 22.61
CA SER A 260 5.71 10.48 23.49
C SER A 260 4.44 11.17 22.99
N GLY A 261 3.31 10.89 23.62
CA GLY A 261 2.09 11.68 23.50
C GLY A 261 2.14 13.01 24.26
N ASN A 262 3.30 13.61 24.47
CA ASN A 262 3.44 14.86 25.21
C ASN A 262 3.46 16.05 24.25
N PRO A 263 2.43 16.90 24.22
CA PRO A 263 2.39 18.10 23.39
C PRO A 263 3.53 19.09 23.64
N SER A 264 4.19 19.01 24.80
CA SER A 264 5.37 19.83 25.10
C SER A 264 6.67 19.24 24.57
N GLN A 265 6.64 18.03 24.04
CA GLN A 265 7.77 17.38 23.37
C GLN A 265 7.30 16.97 21.97
N PRO A 266 7.39 17.87 20.98
CA PRO A 266 7.04 17.53 19.61
C PRO A 266 7.81 16.27 19.21
N ALA A 267 7.21 15.45 18.36
CA ALA A 267 7.85 14.28 17.79
C ALA A 267 9.16 14.72 17.17
N VAL A 268 10.19 14.67 17.98
CA VAL A 268 11.54 15.04 17.57
C VAL A 268 11.96 13.96 16.60
N ASN A 269 12.42 14.38 15.45
CA ASN A 269 12.91 13.55 14.37
C ASN A 269 11.81 13.25 13.32
N HIS A 270 11.66 12.02 12.88
CA HIS A 270 10.94 11.68 11.67
C HIS A 270 9.71 10.78 11.93
N GLY A 271 9.16 10.75 13.13
CA GLY A 271 7.88 10.10 13.40
C GLY A 271 6.72 10.86 12.77
N LEU A 272 5.59 10.20 12.50
CA LEU A 272 4.37 10.81 11.93
C LEU A 272 4.63 11.61 10.64
N SER A 273 5.57 11.14 9.82
CA SER A 273 6.11 11.90 8.71
C SER A 273 6.01 11.18 7.38
N MET A 274 5.91 11.94 6.30
CA MET A 274 6.26 11.52 4.95
C MET A 274 7.65 12.06 4.64
N LEU A 275 8.54 11.21 4.13
CA LEU A 275 9.95 11.51 3.93
C LEU A 275 10.43 11.15 2.53
N ARG A 276 11.37 11.94 2.01
CA ARG A 276 12.26 11.54 0.91
C ARG A 276 13.63 11.27 1.48
N LEU A 277 14.13 10.07 1.25
CA LEU A 277 15.45 9.61 1.69
C LEU A 277 16.36 9.45 0.48
N ASN A 278 17.56 9.99 0.58
CA ASN A 278 18.59 9.73 -0.43
C ASN A 278 18.84 8.23 -0.56
N LYS A 279 18.68 7.68 -1.76
CA LYS A 279 18.76 6.25 -2.03
C LYS A 279 20.12 5.62 -1.73
N ASP A 280 21.20 6.41 -1.71
CA ASP A 280 22.55 5.89 -1.50
C ASP A 280 22.99 5.93 -0.04
N SER A 281 22.56 6.96 0.70
CA SER A 281 23.01 7.21 2.07
C SER A 281 21.94 7.06 3.15
N GLY A 282 20.65 7.09 2.78
CA GLY A 282 19.55 7.16 3.75
C GLY A 282 19.33 8.54 4.38
N ALA A 283 20.10 9.55 3.97
CA ALA A 283 19.92 10.91 4.49
C ALA A 283 18.55 11.48 4.09
N VAL A 284 17.88 12.15 5.04
CA VAL A 284 16.61 12.82 4.76
C VAL A 284 16.86 14.03 3.87
N ILE A 285 16.21 14.05 2.71
CA ILE A 285 16.24 15.17 1.76
C ILE A 285 15.17 16.19 2.15
N TRP A 286 13.96 15.71 2.44
CA TRP A 286 12.88 16.53 2.98
C TRP A 286 11.96 15.69 3.87
N GLN A 287 11.21 16.40 4.72
CA GLN A 287 10.23 15.86 5.65
C GLN A 287 8.96 16.69 5.58
N HIS A 288 7.82 16.01 5.55
CA HIS A 288 6.50 16.59 5.79
C HIS A 288 5.87 15.91 7.00
N GLN A 289 5.65 16.67 8.07
CA GLN A 289 5.11 16.22 9.35
C GLN A 289 3.92 17.11 9.72
N PRO A 290 2.69 16.76 9.30
CA PRO A 290 1.52 17.61 9.57
C PRO A 290 1.10 17.55 11.04
N VAL A 291 1.31 16.41 11.71
CA VAL A 291 1.00 16.21 13.14
C VAL A 291 2.31 16.14 13.90
N PRO A 292 2.60 17.09 14.79
CA PRO A 292 3.91 17.21 15.42
C PRO A 292 4.14 16.22 16.57
N TYR A 293 3.11 15.53 17.06
CA TYR A 293 3.20 14.55 18.15
C TYR A 293 2.06 13.55 18.09
N ALA A 294 2.30 12.31 18.54
CA ALA A 294 1.23 11.34 18.74
C ALA A 294 0.42 11.76 19.97
N LEU A 295 -0.87 11.93 19.78
CA LEU A 295 -1.86 11.88 20.84
C LEU A 295 -2.27 10.43 21.06
N ASP A 296 -3.07 10.15 22.08
CA ASP A 296 -3.62 8.82 22.36
C ASP A 296 -4.48 8.25 21.20
N ASP A 297 -4.66 9.01 20.11
CA ASP A 297 -5.58 8.76 19.01
C ASP A 297 -4.95 8.11 17.76
N ASP A 298 -3.71 7.59 17.84
CA ASP A 298 -3.05 6.83 16.76
C ASP A 298 -3.02 7.53 15.38
N PRO A 299 -2.49 8.77 15.26
CA PRO A 299 -2.54 9.53 14.00
C PRO A 299 -1.45 9.16 13.00
N ASP A 300 -0.89 7.96 13.03
CA ASP A 300 0.19 7.57 12.15
C ASP A 300 -0.21 7.52 10.66
N TRP A 301 0.78 7.37 9.79
CA TRP A 301 0.52 7.16 8.37
C TRP A 301 0.16 5.70 8.14
N ALA A 302 -1.12 5.47 7.83
CA ALA A 302 -1.65 4.14 7.57
C ALA A 302 -1.55 3.72 6.10
N ALA A 303 -1.00 4.57 5.26
CA ALA A 303 -0.85 4.35 3.84
C ALA A 303 0.57 4.69 3.40
N GLY A 304 1.19 3.82 2.64
CA GLY A 304 2.45 4.11 1.96
C GLY A 304 2.29 5.24 0.94
N ALA A 305 3.37 5.95 0.68
CA ALA A 305 3.40 7.02 -0.30
C ALA A 305 3.15 6.48 -1.72
N VAL A 306 2.41 7.23 -2.52
CA VAL A 306 2.22 7.00 -3.95
C VAL A 306 2.84 8.15 -4.71
N VAL A 307 3.80 7.87 -5.61
CA VAL A 307 4.37 8.88 -6.49
C VAL A 307 3.54 8.97 -7.76
N MET A 308 3.11 10.19 -8.10
CA MET A 308 2.23 10.45 -9.24
C MET A 308 2.92 11.36 -10.25
N ASP A 309 2.91 10.96 -11.51
CA ASP A 309 3.25 11.83 -12.63
C ASP A 309 1.98 12.51 -13.13
N THR A 310 1.85 13.83 -12.89
CA THR A 310 0.61 14.58 -13.10
C THR A 310 0.82 15.77 -14.01
N SER A 311 -0.28 16.36 -14.50
CA SER A 311 -0.23 17.56 -15.34
C SER A 311 0.32 18.80 -14.62
N CYS A 312 0.32 18.80 -13.28
CA CYS A 312 0.83 19.92 -12.46
C CYS A 312 2.18 19.64 -11.80
N GLY A 313 2.88 18.59 -12.24
CA GLY A 313 4.18 18.17 -11.74
C GLY A 313 4.15 16.80 -11.07
N ARG A 314 5.29 16.39 -10.53
CA ARG A 314 5.40 15.13 -9.83
C ARG A 314 5.06 15.29 -8.36
N LEU A 315 4.11 14.52 -7.90
CA LEU A 315 3.55 14.61 -6.55
C LEU A 315 3.78 13.31 -5.78
N VAL A 316 3.91 13.43 -4.46
CA VAL A 316 3.82 12.31 -3.53
C VAL A 316 2.55 12.48 -2.71
N THR A 317 1.68 11.49 -2.77
CA THR A 317 0.36 11.54 -2.13
C THR A 317 0.20 10.36 -1.18
N SER A 318 -0.30 10.61 0.02
CA SER A 318 -0.60 9.57 1.00
C SER A 318 -1.71 10.00 1.95
N GLN A 319 -2.23 9.03 2.71
CA GLN A 319 -3.31 9.19 3.68
C GLN A 319 -2.81 8.91 5.10
N GLN A 320 -3.19 9.79 6.02
CA GLN A 320 -2.93 9.66 7.45
C GLN A 320 -4.19 9.17 8.17
N LYS A 321 -4.07 8.44 9.27
CA LYS A 321 -5.22 7.92 10.05
C LYS A 321 -6.11 9.03 10.60
N ASP A 322 -5.58 10.23 10.78
CA ASP A 322 -6.32 11.42 11.19
C ASP A 322 -7.39 11.90 10.19
N GLY A 323 -7.56 11.19 9.08
CA GLY A 323 -8.58 11.48 8.06
C GLY A 323 -8.12 12.40 6.93
N TRP A 324 -6.88 12.85 6.94
CA TRP A 324 -6.36 13.72 5.89
C TRP A 324 -5.62 12.95 4.79
N THR A 325 -5.83 13.40 3.56
CA THR A 325 -4.99 13.05 2.40
C THR A 325 -4.08 14.24 2.10
N TRP A 326 -2.80 13.98 2.09
CA TRP A 326 -1.76 14.97 1.84
C TRP A 326 -1.11 14.72 0.49
N SER A 327 -0.80 15.80 -0.22
CA SER A 327 -0.01 15.74 -1.44
C SER A 327 1.07 16.82 -1.41
N VAL A 328 2.29 16.37 -1.61
CA VAL A 328 3.47 17.24 -1.61
C VAL A 328 4.19 17.15 -2.95
N ASP A 329 4.93 18.17 -3.28
CA ASP A 329 5.83 18.16 -4.42
C ASP A 329 6.96 17.15 -4.19
N ALA A 330 7.14 16.20 -5.09
CA ALA A 330 8.08 15.09 -4.92
C ALA A 330 9.54 15.54 -4.80
N HIS A 331 9.88 16.67 -5.39
CA HIS A 331 11.24 17.18 -5.37
C HIS A 331 11.54 17.97 -4.10
N SER A 332 10.65 18.89 -3.72
CA SER A 332 10.88 19.85 -2.65
C SER A 332 10.23 19.50 -1.31
N GLY A 333 9.26 18.58 -1.27
CA GLY A 333 8.45 18.27 -0.07
C GLY A 333 7.42 19.35 0.28
N ASN A 334 7.31 20.42 -0.51
CA ASN A 334 6.34 21.49 -0.25
C ASN A 334 4.91 20.96 -0.44
N VAL A 335 4.04 21.26 0.52
CA VAL A 335 2.62 20.91 0.44
C VAL A 335 1.99 21.58 -0.77
N ARG A 336 1.39 20.77 -1.63
CA ARG A 336 0.58 21.23 -2.78
C ARG A 336 -0.87 21.39 -2.36
N TRP A 337 -1.36 20.46 -1.57
CA TRP A 337 -2.67 20.50 -0.98
C TRP A 337 -2.82 19.46 0.14
N ALA A 338 -3.80 19.71 1.00
CA ALA A 338 -4.35 18.75 1.94
C ALA A 338 -5.87 18.68 1.73
N PHE A 339 -6.46 17.52 1.94
CA PHE A 339 -7.90 17.34 1.78
C PHE A 339 -8.44 16.35 2.81
N PRO A 340 -9.51 16.69 3.54
CA PRO A 340 -10.17 15.77 4.46
C PRO A 340 -10.89 14.68 3.67
N THR A 341 -10.45 13.45 3.78
CA THR A 341 -11.04 12.25 3.16
C THR A 341 -11.68 11.32 4.17
N GLY A 342 -11.75 11.74 5.43
CA GLY A 342 -12.41 11.00 6.50
C GLY A 342 -13.53 11.81 7.12
N PRO A 343 -14.36 11.17 7.95
CA PRO A 343 -15.27 11.91 8.81
C PRO A 343 -14.46 12.81 9.72
N TRP A 344 -14.97 13.99 9.94
CA TRP A 344 -14.52 14.80 11.06
C TRP A 344 -14.87 14.02 12.31
N ALA A 345 -13.90 13.40 12.98
CA ALA A 345 -14.19 12.78 14.25
C ALA A 345 -14.62 13.89 15.22
N THR A 346 -15.75 13.68 15.85
CA THR A 346 -16.27 14.57 16.90
C THR A 346 -15.36 14.61 18.13
N SER A 347 -14.39 13.70 18.20
CA SER A 347 -13.36 13.55 19.22
C SER A 347 -11.95 13.94 18.75
N GLY A 348 -11.81 14.52 17.55
CA GLY A 348 -10.52 14.92 17.01
C GLY A 348 -9.79 15.97 17.82
N PHE A 349 -8.47 16.02 17.70
CA PHE A 349 -7.67 17.09 18.27
C PHE A 349 -7.50 18.25 17.28
N THR A 350 -7.25 19.43 17.82
CA THR A 350 -7.01 20.63 17.01
C THR A 350 -5.54 21.02 17.12
N THR A 351 -4.85 21.14 16.00
CA THR A 351 -3.49 21.65 15.94
C THR A 351 -3.42 23.15 16.19
N ALA A 352 -2.23 23.68 16.44
CA ALA A 352 -2.05 25.10 16.78
C ALA A 352 -2.50 26.06 15.66
N ASP A 353 -2.59 25.62 14.42
CA ASP A 353 -3.11 26.36 13.27
C ASP A 353 -4.65 26.31 13.14
N GLY A 354 -5.32 25.59 14.06
CA GLY A 354 -6.78 25.43 14.07
C GLY A 354 -7.30 24.27 13.22
N THR A 355 -6.42 23.45 12.64
CA THR A 355 -6.83 22.26 11.88
C THR A 355 -7.33 21.16 12.81
N VAL A 356 -8.49 20.61 12.52
CA VAL A 356 -9.08 19.49 13.27
C VAL A 356 -8.66 18.17 12.61
N HIS A 357 -8.08 17.29 13.39
CA HIS A 357 -7.70 15.93 12.98
C HIS A 357 -8.59 14.92 13.70
N GLY A 358 -9.09 13.95 12.96
CA GLY A 358 -9.95 12.89 13.49
C GLY A 358 -9.20 11.57 13.62
N ASP A 359 -9.76 10.68 14.42
CA ASP A 359 -9.35 9.28 14.44
C ASP A 359 -10.18 8.52 13.41
N THR A 360 -9.52 8.03 12.35
CA THR A 360 -10.16 7.20 11.33
C THR A 360 -9.23 6.06 10.96
N ASP A 361 -9.44 4.93 11.56
CA ASP A 361 -8.71 3.71 11.26
C ASP A 361 -8.82 3.31 9.77
N TYR A 362 -7.91 2.44 9.31
CA TYR A 362 -7.98 1.74 8.02
C TYR A 362 -7.83 2.59 6.76
N LYS A 363 -6.75 3.33 6.67
CA LYS A 363 -6.28 3.90 5.40
C LYS A 363 -5.38 2.92 4.67
N ARG A 364 -5.43 2.93 3.34
CA ARG A 364 -4.55 2.13 2.48
C ARG A 364 -3.95 3.01 1.38
N PRO A 365 -2.80 2.62 0.80
CA PRO A 365 -2.28 3.34 -0.35
C PRO A 365 -3.34 3.47 -1.43
N GLY A 366 -3.63 4.68 -1.87
CA GLY A 366 -4.60 4.92 -2.92
C GLY A 366 -4.13 4.47 -4.30
N ALA A 367 -5.02 4.43 -5.29
CA ALA A 367 -4.66 4.21 -6.68
C ALA A 367 -4.50 5.53 -7.43
N ALA A 368 -3.51 5.62 -8.33
CA ALA A 368 -3.21 6.83 -9.09
C ALA A 368 -3.34 6.60 -10.60
N TRP A 369 -4.03 7.52 -11.29
CA TRP A 369 -4.21 7.48 -12.75
C TRP A 369 -4.21 8.91 -13.31
N GLY A 370 -3.11 9.33 -13.93
CA GLY A 370 -2.91 10.71 -14.35
C GLY A 370 -3.07 11.66 -13.16
N ASP A 371 -3.98 12.62 -13.28
CA ASP A 371 -4.28 13.59 -12.21
C ASP A 371 -5.28 13.06 -11.16
N VAL A 372 -5.66 11.80 -11.21
CA VAL A 372 -6.65 11.21 -10.30
C VAL A 372 -5.98 10.35 -9.25
N TYR A 373 -6.29 10.60 -7.98
CA TYR A 373 -5.96 9.76 -6.85
C TYR A 373 -7.25 9.21 -6.22
N VAL A 374 -7.37 7.90 -6.12
CA VAL A 374 -8.51 7.23 -5.49
C VAL A 374 -8.14 6.82 -4.08
N ALA A 375 -8.68 7.54 -3.12
CA ALA A 375 -8.48 7.33 -1.69
C ALA A 375 -9.50 6.32 -1.14
N THR A 376 -9.08 5.46 -0.22
CA THR A 376 -9.99 4.65 0.60
C THR A 376 -10.36 5.44 1.84
N VAL A 377 -11.63 5.44 2.19
CA VAL A 377 -12.17 6.06 3.40
C VAL A 377 -12.92 4.99 4.17
N GLY A 378 -12.34 4.54 5.25
CA GLY A 378 -12.93 3.57 6.16
C GLY A 378 -12.65 4.01 7.60
N GLY A 379 -13.51 3.65 8.53
CA GLY A 379 -13.32 3.90 9.94
C GLY A 379 -14.48 3.35 10.75
N LEU A 380 -14.14 2.89 11.95
CA LEU A 380 -15.10 2.60 12.99
C LEU A 380 -15.27 3.88 13.80
N ASP A 381 -16.45 4.46 13.83
CA ASP A 381 -16.78 5.44 14.87
C ASP A 381 -16.94 4.67 16.20
N THR A 382 -15.87 4.66 16.99
CA THR A 382 -15.86 3.99 18.29
C THR A 382 -16.65 4.76 19.35
N THR A 383 -17.03 6.02 19.09
CA THR A 383 -17.66 6.89 20.09
C THR A 383 -19.19 6.89 20.04
N THR A 384 -19.82 6.63 18.89
CA THR A 384 -21.26 6.84 18.75
C THR A 384 -22.10 5.63 18.38
N ASN A 385 -21.58 4.61 17.85
CA ASN A 385 -22.15 3.29 17.55
C ASN A 385 -21.49 2.67 16.31
N LEU A 386 -21.15 1.44 16.39
CA LEU A 386 -20.50 0.59 15.36
C LEU A 386 -21.21 0.57 13.97
N ASN A 387 -22.36 1.20 13.85
CA ASN A 387 -23.18 1.21 12.63
C ASN A 387 -23.05 2.46 11.76
N ALA A 388 -22.27 3.46 12.18
CA ALA A 388 -22.12 4.72 11.45
C ALA A 388 -20.77 4.85 10.72
N GLY A 389 -20.00 3.76 10.61
CA GLY A 389 -18.69 3.76 9.96
C GLY A 389 -18.74 4.30 8.52
N TYR A 390 -17.80 5.15 8.18
CA TYR A 390 -17.65 5.66 6.81
C TYR A 390 -17.10 4.57 5.90
N ARG A 391 -17.67 4.44 4.72
CA ARG A 391 -17.43 3.36 3.76
C ARG A 391 -17.39 3.96 2.38
N GLN A 392 -16.34 4.69 2.08
CA GLN A 392 -16.30 5.45 0.84
C GLN A 392 -15.00 5.27 0.07
N LEU A 393 -15.11 5.47 -1.22
CA LEU A 393 -13.99 5.78 -2.09
C LEU A 393 -14.12 7.23 -2.55
N HIS A 394 -13.07 7.99 -2.41
CA HIS A 394 -13.00 9.35 -2.89
C HIS A 394 -12.01 9.45 -4.05
N ALA A 395 -12.46 9.82 -5.24
CA ALA A 395 -11.55 10.20 -6.31
C ALA A 395 -11.28 11.70 -6.24
N LEU A 396 -10.02 12.04 -6.18
CA LEU A 396 -9.52 13.40 -6.09
C LEU A 396 -8.77 13.75 -7.37
N ASN A 397 -9.07 14.90 -7.98
CA ASN A 397 -8.23 15.49 -9.00
C ASN A 397 -7.13 16.31 -8.30
N VAL A 398 -5.93 15.77 -8.28
CA VAL A 398 -4.81 16.32 -7.50
C VAL A 398 -4.30 17.67 -8.04
N CYS A 399 -4.56 17.99 -9.30
CA CYS A 399 -4.18 19.25 -9.92
C CYS A 399 -5.29 20.30 -9.95
N ALA A 400 -6.52 19.94 -9.54
CA ALA A 400 -7.63 20.87 -9.50
C ALA A 400 -7.55 21.82 -8.29
N PRO A 401 -8.12 23.03 -8.38
CA PRO A 401 -8.30 23.87 -7.23
C PRO A 401 -9.22 23.19 -6.20
N GLU A 402 -9.14 23.62 -4.95
CA GLU A 402 -9.82 22.98 -3.81
C GLU A 402 -11.31 22.75 -4.07
N ASN A 403 -12.04 23.76 -4.55
CA ASN A 403 -13.47 23.67 -4.85
C ASN A 403 -13.82 22.71 -6.00
N ARG A 404 -12.86 22.12 -6.69
CA ARG A 404 -13.03 21.12 -7.76
C ARG A 404 -12.21 19.86 -7.54
N ARG A 405 -11.58 19.71 -6.37
CA ARG A 405 -10.69 18.59 -6.06
C ARG A 405 -11.42 17.26 -6.03
N VAL A 406 -12.56 17.19 -5.34
CA VAL A 406 -13.38 15.98 -5.33
C VAL A 406 -13.98 15.76 -6.72
N ARG A 407 -13.59 14.67 -7.36
CA ARG A 407 -14.07 14.26 -8.68
C ARG A 407 -15.36 13.45 -8.55
N TRP A 408 -15.39 12.50 -7.64
CA TRP A 408 -16.55 11.70 -7.27
C TRP A 408 -16.36 11.05 -5.91
N ILE A 409 -17.47 10.64 -5.30
CA ILE A 409 -17.51 9.86 -4.08
C ILE A 409 -18.41 8.65 -4.29
N LYS A 410 -18.00 7.48 -3.81
CA LYS A 410 -18.79 6.26 -3.83
C LYS A 410 -18.89 5.64 -2.47
N ASP A 411 -20.11 5.39 -1.99
CA ASP A 411 -20.33 4.50 -0.85
C ASP A 411 -20.06 3.06 -1.26
N VAL A 412 -19.35 2.35 -0.39
CA VAL A 412 -19.19 0.90 -0.53
C VAL A 412 -20.44 0.24 0.07
N PRO A 413 -21.20 -0.56 -0.69
CA PRO A 413 -22.42 -1.16 -0.21
C PRO A 413 -22.18 -2.05 1.02
N ALA A 414 -23.07 -2.01 2.00
CA ALA A 414 -23.11 -2.94 3.11
C ALA A 414 -24.10 -4.05 2.80
N THR A 415 -23.71 -5.30 2.95
CA THR A 415 -24.56 -6.45 2.70
C THR A 415 -25.15 -7.04 3.97
N SER A 416 -24.54 -6.83 5.14
CA SER A 416 -24.85 -7.56 6.37
C SER A 416 -25.14 -6.73 7.61
N GLY A 417 -25.43 -5.45 7.52
CA GLY A 417 -25.72 -4.60 8.72
C GLY A 417 -24.49 -4.29 9.58
N PHE A 418 -23.33 -4.90 9.31
CA PHE A 418 -22.02 -4.48 9.81
C PHE A 418 -21.41 -3.44 8.88
N ALA A 419 -20.53 -2.59 9.43
CA ALA A 419 -19.85 -1.59 8.64
C ALA A 419 -18.91 -2.25 7.61
N THR A 420 -19.33 -2.32 6.34
CA THR A 420 -18.47 -2.73 5.23
C THR A 420 -17.63 -1.55 4.79
N TYR A 421 -16.32 -1.69 4.73
CA TYR A 421 -15.42 -0.66 4.24
C TYR A 421 -14.39 -1.26 3.28
N PRO A 422 -13.76 -0.44 2.43
CA PRO A 422 -12.62 -0.89 1.65
C PRO A 422 -11.50 -1.30 2.60
N LEU A 423 -11.11 -2.58 2.59
CA LEU A 423 -10.03 -3.07 3.45
C LEU A 423 -8.70 -3.09 2.73
N GLY A 424 -8.69 -3.47 1.44
CA GLY A 424 -7.50 -3.49 0.60
C GLY A 424 -7.26 -2.18 -0.16
N PRO A 425 -6.03 -1.94 -0.62
CA PRO A 425 -5.74 -0.85 -1.54
C PRO A 425 -6.55 -0.98 -2.82
N PRO A 426 -7.13 0.10 -3.38
CA PRO A 426 -7.78 0.04 -4.68
C PRO A 426 -6.76 -0.14 -5.80
N THR A 427 -7.16 -0.76 -6.90
CA THR A 427 -6.39 -0.87 -8.14
C THR A 427 -7.19 -0.24 -9.26
N ILE A 428 -6.53 0.42 -10.21
CA ILE A 428 -7.20 1.14 -11.29
C ILE A 428 -6.68 0.70 -12.65
N THR A 429 -7.55 0.65 -13.64
CA THR A 429 -7.20 0.54 -15.06
C THR A 429 -8.14 1.39 -15.90
N HIS A 430 -7.61 2.37 -16.64
CA HIS A 430 -8.38 3.23 -17.56
C HIS A 430 -9.68 3.80 -16.95
N GLY A 431 -9.63 4.23 -15.69
CA GLY A 431 -10.78 4.78 -14.97
C GLY A 431 -11.76 3.75 -14.42
N ILE A 432 -11.44 2.47 -14.45
CA ILE A 432 -12.19 1.41 -13.75
C ILE A 432 -11.41 1.03 -12.49
N VAL A 433 -12.05 1.16 -11.33
CA VAL A 433 -11.49 0.92 -10.00
C VAL A 433 -11.97 -0.42 -9.47
N TYR A 434 -11.04 -1.22 -8.99
CA TYR A 434 -11.26 -2.51 -8.32
C TYR A 434 -10.86 -2.36 -6.87
N VAL A 435 -11.70 -2.79 -5.94
CA VAL A 435 -11.39 -2.74 -4.50
C VAL A 435 -11.98 -3.93 -3.77
N GLY A 436 -11.19 -4.50 -2.85
CA GLY A 436 -11.63 -5.53 -1.93
C GLY A 436 -12.30 -4.93 -0.70
N THR A 437 -13.35 -5.58 -0.18
CA THR A 437 -14.07 -5.14 1.01
C THR A 437 -13.81 -6.05 2.20
N VAL A 438 -14.10 -5.54 3.39
CA VAL A 438 -14.01 -6.30 4.66
C VAL A 438 -14.95 -7.50 4.69
N GLU A 439 -16.01 -7.51 3.91
CA GLU A 439 -16.97 -8.62 3.82
C GLU A 439 -16.60 -9.68 2.76
N GLY A 440 -15.44 -9.53 2.11
CA GLY A 440 -14.99 -10.49 1.08
C GLY A 440 -15.63 -10.28 -0.29
N HIS A 441 -16.05 -9.06 -0.61
CA HIS A 441 -16.52 -8.70 -1.95
C HIS A 441 -15.41 -8.04 -2.76
N LEU A 442 -15.43 -8.28 -4.07
CA LEU A 442 -14.71 -7.49 -5.05
C LEU A 442 -15.68 -6.51 -5.71
N LEU A 443 -15.53 -5.22 -5.39
CA LEU A 443 -16.33 -4.15 -5.96
C LEU A 443 -15.61 -3.54 -7.17
N VAL A 444 -16.33 -3.36 -8.28
CA VAL A 444 -15.82 -2.75 -9.51
C VAL A 444 -16.63 -1.51 -9.87
N ILE A 445 -15.98 -0.37 -10.00
CA ILE A 445 -16.60 0.94 -10.16
C ILE A 445 -16.01 1.64 -11.37
N ALA A 446 -16.82 2.28 -12.18
CA ALA A 446 -16.38 3.08 -13.33
C ALA A 446 -16.36 4.58 -12.98
N ASP A 447 -15.25 5.25 -13.28
CA ASP A 447 -15.18 6.71 -13.28
C ASP A 447 -16.26 7.29 -14.22
N PRO A 448 -16.92 8.39 -13.87
CA PRO A 448 -17.98 9.01 -14.68
C PRO A 448 -17.56 9.45 -16.10
N GLN A 449 -16.26 9.53 -16.38
CA GLN A 449 -15.78 9.75 -17.76
C GLN A 449 -15.78 8.46 -18.59
N VAL A 450 -15.83 7.29 -17.97
CA VAL A 450 -15.85 5.98 -18.63
C VAL A 450 -17.28 5.49 -18.81
N VAL A 451 -18.09 5.61 -17.76
CA VAL A 451 -19.52 5.29 -17.78
C VAL A 451 -20.27 6.42 -17.07
N PRO A 452 -21.37 6.94 -17.63
CA PRO A 452 -22.14 7.99 -16.98
C PRO A 452 -22.46 7.65 -15.52
N ALA A 453 -22.41 8.66 -14.65
CA ALA A 453 -22.70 8.50 -13.24
C ALA A 453 -24.12 7.96 -13.02
N ALA A 454 -24.30 7.12 -12.01
CA ALA A 454 -25.60 6.62 -11.59
C ALA A 454 -26.49 7.70 -10.95
N GLY A 455 -25.87 8.75 -10.45
CA GLY A 455 -26.56 9.86 -9.77
C GLY A 455 -25.59 10.96 -9.34
N TRP A 456 -26.06 11.78 -8.41
CA TRP A 456 -25.31 12.88 -7.82
C TRP A 456 -25.46 12.85 -6.30
N ARG A 457 -24.41 13.21 -5.61
CA ARG A 457 -24.40 13.31 -4.15
C ARG A 457 -23.66 14.57 -3.67
N CYS A 458 -23.81 14.92 -2.41
CA CYS A 458 -23.03 16.00 -1.82
C CYS A 458 -21.57 15.57 -1.61
N SER A 459 -20.63 16.48 -1.83
CA SER A 459 -19.22 16.27 -1.51
C SER A 459 -18.95 16.22 0.00
N ASP A 460 -19.88 16.74 0.81
CA ASP A 460 -19.93 16.58 2.26
C ASP A 460 -21.13 15.70 2.62
N PRO A 461 -20.92 14.52 3.21
CA PRO A 461 -22.00 13.59 3.53
C PRO A 461 -22.97 14.12 4.60
N ASN A 462 -22.55 15.10 5.40
CA ASN A 462 -23.39 15.70 6.43
C ASN A 462 -24.33 16.79 5.89
N VAL A 463 -24.16 17.19 4.63
CA VAL A 463 -24.99 18.21 3.99
C VAL A 463 -26.02 17.56 3.07
N PRO A 464 -27.35 17.79 3.30
CA PRO A 464 -28.39 17.25 2.44
C PRO A 464 -28.21 17.68 0.97
N THR A 465 -28.41 16.77 0.04
CA THR A 465 -28.20 16.98 -1.40
C THR A 465 -28.85 18.26 -1.94
N PRO A 466 -30.11 18.64 -1.57
CA PRO A 466 -30.70 19.89 -2.05
C PRO A 466 -29.96 21.14 -1.54
N ILE A 467 -29.49 21.13 -0.28
CA ILE A 467 -28.72 22.24 0.31
C ILE A 467 -27.35 22.31 -0.36
N CYS A 468 -26.73 21.16 -0.59
CA CYS A 468 -25.46 21.04 -1.29
C CYS A 468 -25.50 21.63 -2.69
N ALA A 469 -26.57 21.40 -3.44
CA ALA A 469 -26.75 21.98 -4.77
C ALA A 469 -26.74 23.52 -4.71
N ILE A 470 -27.42 24.09 -3.73
CA ILE A 470 -27.45 25.55 -3.51
C ILE A 470 -26.06 26.07 -3.15
N LEU A 471 -25.38 25.43 -2.20
CA LEU A 471 -24.04 25.84 -1.78
C LEU A 471 -23.05 25.79 -2.93
N GLY A 472 -23.11 24.75 -3.77
CA GLY A 472 -22.26 24.62 -4.96
C GLY A 472 -22.47 25.74 -5.98
N THR A 473 -23.68 26.25 -6.16
CA THR A 473 -23.96 27.40 -7.03
C THR A 473 -23.40 28.70 -6.49
N LEU A 474 -23.19 28.79 -5.19
CA LEU A 474 -22.61 29.95 -4.49
C LEU A 474 -21.08 29.90 -4.44
N GLY A 475 -20.44 28.92 -5.10
CA GLY A 475 -18.99 28.78 -5.14
C GLY A 475 -18.37 28.14 -3.92
N SER A 476 -19.17 27.49 -3.06
CA SER A 476 -18.68 26.71 -1.91
C SER A 476 -17.83 25.54 -2.37
N VAL A 477 -16.90 25.10 -1.53
CA VAL A 477 -16.15 23.81 -1.70
C VAL A 477 -17.11 22.62 -1.58
N VAL A 478 -18.18 22.77 -0.82
CA VAL A 478 -19.26 21.78 -0.69
C VAL A 478 -20.19 21.90 -1.90
N ARG A 479 -20.26 20.85 -2.72
CA ARG A 479 -21.01 20.84 -3.98
C ARG A 479 -21.50 19.44 -4.34
N LEU A 480 -22.39 19.35 -5.33
CA LEU A 480 -22.75 18.07 -5.94
C LEU A 480 -21.57 17.49 -6.70
N VAL A 481 -21.30 16.22 -6.46
CA VAL A 481 -20.34 15.40 -7.18
C VAL A 481 -21.02 14.17 -7.76
N PRO A 482 -20.52 13.60 -8.85
CA PRO A 482 -21.06 12.37 -9.41
C PRO A 482 -21.00 11.22 -8.38
N ASP A 483 -22.04 10.38 -8.39
CA ASP A 483 -22.05 9.05 -7.77
C ASP A 483 -21.72 8.04 -8.88
N PRO A 484 -20.50 7.46 -8.91
CA PRO A 484 -20.05 6.62 -10.01
C PRO A 484 -20.83 5.31 -10.09
N THR A 485 -20.90 4.75 -11.30
CA THR A 485 -21.62 3.50 -11.57
C THR A 485 -20.85 2.30 -11.05
N VAL A 486 -21.49 1.46 -10.26
CA VAL A 486 -21.01 0.11 -9.93
C VAL A 486 -21.21 -0.78 -11.14
N LEU A 487 -20.12 -1.31 -11.70
CA LEU A 487 -20.15 -2.24 -12.82
C LEU A 487 -20.40 -3.66 -12.36
N ASN A 488 -19.87 -4.04 -11.21
CA ASN A 488 -20.08 -5.35 -10.59
C ASN A 488 -19.78 -5.27 -9.09
N ASP A 489 -20.47 -6.14 -8.33
CA ASP A 489 -20.25 -6.40 -6.91
C ASP A 489 -20.26 -7.91 -6.71
N ILE A 490 -19.05 -8.49 -6.56
CA ILE A 490 -18.86 -9.94 -6.61
C ILE A 490 -18.57 -10.44 -5.20
N ALA A 491 -19.55 -11.12 -4.59
CA ALA A 491 -19.33 -11.90 -3.37
C ALA A 491 -18.44 -13.10 -3.68
N LEU A 492 -17.25 -13.15 -3.08
CA LEU A 492 -16.33 -14.26 -3.26
C LEU A 492 -16.70 -15.43 -2.37
N PRO A 493 -16.78 -16.67 -2.89
CA PRO A 493 -17.35 -17.81 -2.17
C PRO A 493 -16.62 -18.14 -0.86
N GLY A 494 -17.25 -17.85 0.29
CA GLY A 494 -16.71 -18.07 1.62
C GLY A 494 -15.45 -17.25 1.92
N ALA A 495 -15.28 -16.11 1.25
CA ALA A 495 -14.26 -15.15 1.58
C ALA A 495 -14.62 -14.42 2.86
N THR A 496 -13.58 -13.93 3.52
CA THR A 496 -13.64 -12.95 4.59
C THR A 496 -13.02 -11.63 4.08
N GLY A 497 -12.45 -10.78 4.92
CA GLY A 497 -11.90 -9.49 4.46
C GLY A 497 -10.79 -9.62 3.41
N ILE A 498 -10.84 -8.82 2.36
CA ILE A 498 -9.80 -8.73 1.34
C ILE A 498 -8.84 -7.62 1.75
N PHE A 499 -7.68 -8.01 2.29
CA PHE A 499 -6.67 -7.08 2.80
C PHE A 499 -5.68 -6.62 1.73
N GLY A 500 -5.25 -7.53 0.84
CA GLY A 500 -4.38 -7.23 -0.28
C GLY A 500 -5.11 -6.47 -1.39
N GLU A 501 -4.32 -5.88 -2.31
CA GLU A 501 -4.88 -5.24 -3.49
C GLU A 501 -5.46 -6.26 -4.48
N PRO A 502 -6.49 -5.93 -5.26
CA PRO A 502 -6.85 -6.66 -6.46
C PRO A 502 -5.73 -6.53 -7.50
N VAL A 503 -5.17 -7.65 -7.95
CA VAL A 503 -4.10 -7.72 -8.95
C VAL A 503 -4.69 -7.97 -10.33
N LEU A 504 -4.42 -7.08 -11.28
CA LEU A 504 -4.97 -7.12 -12.63
C LEU A 504 -3.92 -7.64 -13.62
N VAL A 505 -4.13 -8.80 -14.21
CA VAL A 505 -3.20 -9.42 -15.16
C VAL A 505 -3.93 -9.91 -16.40
N GLY A 506 -3.70 -9.26 -17.53
CA GLY A 506 -4.47 -9.53 -18.74
C GLY A 506 -5.98 -9.33 -18.52
N ASP A 507 -6.77 -10.37 -18.74
CA ASP A 507 -8.24 -10.33 -18.59
C ASP A 507 -8.71 -10.88 -17.23
N ARG A 508 -7.78 -11.04 -16.26
CA ARG A 508 -8.00 -11.69 -14.96
C ARG A 508 -7.77 -10.76 -13.80
N VAL A 509 -8.54 -10.99 -12.73
CA VAL A 509 -8.35 -10.34 -11.44
C VAL A 509 -8.03 -11.41 -10.41
N MET A 510 -6.99 -11.15 -9.62
CA MET A 510 -6.66 -11.98 -8.48
C MET A 510 -6.84 -11.20 -7.18
N VAL A 511 -7.40 -11.84 -6.17
CA VAL A 511 -7.55 -11.30 -4.82
C VAL A 511 -7.24 -12.38 -3.80
N ALA A 512 -6.72 -11.96 -2.64
CA ALA A 512 -6.44 -12.82 -1.52
C ALA A 512 -7.14 -12.32 -0.26
N ASP A 513 -7.66 -13.21 0.57
CA ASP A 513 -8.43 -12.87 1.76
C ASP A 513 -7.72 -13.23 3.07
N VAL A 514 -8.15 -12.58 4.16
CA VAL A 514 -7.66 -12.89 5.51
C VAL A 514 -8.20 -14.20 6.07
N GLY A 515 -9.11 -14.87 5.36
CA GLY A 515 -9.59 -16.21 5.66
C GLY A 515 -8.74 -17.34 5.08
N GLY A 516 -7.65 -17.02 4.39
CA GLY A 516 -6.68 -17.97 3.86
C GLY A 516 -7.02 -18.50 2.47
N LYS A 517 -7.66 -17.70 1.63
CA LYS A 517 -7.98 -18.07 0.24
C LYS A 517 -7.41 -17.08 -0.76
N VAL A 518 -7.03 -17.59 -1.93
CA VAL A 518 -6.72 -16.81 -3.11
C VAL A 518 -7.71 -17.15 -4.20
N PHE A 519 -8.32 -16.14 -4.80
CA PHE A 519 -9.32 -16.26 -5.86
C PHE A 519 -8.76 -15.71 -7.16
N MET A 520 -8.97 -16.43 -8.24
CA MET A 520 -8.80 -15.92 -9.60
C MET A 520 -10.16 -15.73 -10.25
N LEU A 521 -10.38 -14.56 -10.80
CA LEU A 521 -11.56 -14.23 -11.58
C LEU A 521 -11.16 -13.99 -13.04
N ASP A 522 -12.02 -14.37 -13.97
CA ASP A 522 -11.81 -14.19 -15.42
C ASP A 522 -13.11 -13.66 -16.04
N THR A 523 -12.97 -12.87 -17.10
CA THR A 523 -14.10 -12.30 -17.85
C THR A 523 -14.65 -13.25 -18.91
N ASN A 524 -14.03 -14.42 -19.13
CA ASN A 524 -14.41 -15.41 -20.16
C ASN A 524 -15.28 -16.53 -19.62
#